data_705299665c8c1016f6c2eec5b38a314c
#
_entry.id   705299665c8c1016f6c2eec5b38a314c
#
_cell.length_a   1.000
_cell.length_b   1.000
_cell.length_c   1.000
_cell.angle_alpha   90.00
_cell.angle_beta   90.00
_cell.angle_gamma   90.00
#
_symmetry.space_group_name_H-M   'P 1'
#
loop_
_entity.id
_entity.type
_entity.pdbx_description
1 polymer ?
#
loop_
_entity_poly.entity_id
_entity_poly.type
_entity_poly.pdbx_seq_one_letter_code
_entity_poly.pdbx_strand_id
1 'polypeptide(L)'
;IFLFYMNYSYTEKKRIRKKFGKIKQIIDIPSMLQIQSNSYSSFLSGSSTFADREKSGLFKAFNSVFPIVSHAGHVRLEFIDYSVGKPLFNVQECQLRGITFSAPLKVLMKLVICDKDDQEKVREIKEQEVFMGDIPLMTEKGSFVINGTERVVVSQLHRSPGVFFDHDKGKTHSS
;
A
#
# COMPACT_ATOMS: atom_id res chain seq x y z
N ILE A 1 -27.49 -6.45 -36.54
CA ILE A 1 -28.65 -6.63 -35.62
C ILE A 1 -28.49 -8.01 -35.00
N PHE A 2 -27.86 -8.12 -33.83
CA PHE A 2 -27.79 -9.37 -33.07
C PHE A 2 -29.09 -9.54 -32.30
N LEU A 3 -29.94 -10.42 -32.78
CA LEU A 3 -31.12 -10.91 -32.05
C LEU A 3 -30.63 -11.71 -30.84
N PHE A 4 -30.72 -11.11 -29.65
CA PHE A 4 -30.60 -11.83 -28.40
C PHE A 4 -31.76 -12.82 -28.27
N TYR A 5 -31.54 -14.08 -28.57
CA TYR A 5 -32.46 -15.14 -28.21
C TYR A 5 -32.49 -15.29 -26.69
N MET A 6 -33.40 -14.59 -26.04
CA MET A 6 -33.71 -14.84 -24.65
C MET A 6 -34.43 -16.17 -24.54
N ASN A 7 -33.72 -17.21 -24.13
CA ASN A 7 -34.34 -18.51 -23.84
C ASN A 7 -35.19 -18.39 -22.57
N TYR A 8 -36.45 -18.06 -22.72
CA TYR A 8 -37.44 -18.13 -21.64
C TYR A 8 -38.03 -19.55 -21.56
N SER A 9 -38.14 -20.09 -20.36
CA SER A 9 -38.85 -21.32 -20.07
C SER A 9 -40.14 -20.97 -19.35
N TYR A 10 -41.28 -21.31 -20.00
CA TYR A 10 -42.58 -21.13 -19.42
C TYR A 10 -42.99 -22.39 -18.67
N THR A 11 -43.46 -22.27 -17.44
CA THR A 11 -44.12 -23.35 -16.69
C THR A 11 -45.63 -23.17 -16.76
N GLU A 12 -46.42 -24.22 -16.48
CA GLU A 12 -47.86 -24.18 -16.48
C GLU A 12 -48.46 -23.05 -15.63
N LYS A 13 -47.73 -22.57 -14.62
CA LYS A 13 -48.11 -21.42 -13.78
C LYS A 13 -47.64 -20.08 -14.33
N LYS A 14 -47.29 -19.98 -15.61
CA LYS A 14 -46.77 -18.75 -16.26
C LYS A 14 -45.51 -18.13 -15.60
N ARG A 15 -44.69 -18.93 -14.92
CA ARG A 15 -43.41 -18.45 -14.37
C ARG A 15 -42.36 -18.45 -15.46
N ILE A 16 -41.73 -17.31 -15.69
CA ILE A 16 -40.62 -17.17 -16.60
C ILE A 16 -39.33 -17.46 -15.84
N ARG A 17 -38.61 -18.50 -16.25
CA ARG A 17 -37.30 -18.84 -15.69
C ARG A 17 -36.22 -18.41 -16.67
N LYS A 18 -35.32 -17.52 -16.24
CA LYS A 18 -34.12 -17.14 -16.99
C LYS A 18 -32.97 -18.08 -16.66
N LYS A 19 -32.29 -18.61 -17.66
CA LYS A 19 -31.09 -19.44 -17.51
C LYS A 19 -29.86 -18.54 -17.66
N PHE A 20 -29.34 -18.08 -16.55
CA PHE A 20 -28.15 -17.18 -16.53
C PHE A 20 -26.84 -17.88 -16.89
N GLY A 21 -26.75 -19.21 -16.77
CA GLY A 21 -25.52 -19.95 -17.10
C GLY A 21 -25.12 -19.94 -18.58
N LYS A 22 -26.04 -19.50 -19.50
CA LYS A 22 -25.76 -19.33 -20.94
C LYS A 22 -25.62 -17.87 -21.36
N ILE A 23 -25.77 -16.94 -20.45
CA ILE A 23 -25.62 -15.50 -20.70
C ILE A 23 -24.15 -15.14 -20.56
N LYS A 24 -23.57 -14.48 -21.58
CA LYS A 24 -22.21 -14.00 -21.52
C LYS A 24 -22.09 -13.01 -20.35
N GLN A 25 -21.05 -13.18 -19.56
CA GLN A 25 -20.75 -12.27 -18.46
C GLN A 25 -20.60 -10.84 -18.99
N ILE A 26 -21.36 -9.90 -18.44
CA ILE A 26 -21.39 -8.50 -18.86
C ILE A 26 -20.48 -7.67 -17.96
N ILE A 27 -20.41 -8.04 -16.68
CA ILE A 27 -19.64 -7.34 -15.65
C ILE A 27 -18.78 -8.38 -14.92
N ASP A 28 -17.52 -8.08 -14.73
CA ASP A 28 -16.64 -8.92 -13.92
C ASP A 28 -17.04 -8.82 -12.45
N ILE A 29 -16.99 -9.97 -11.77
CA ILE A 29 -17.25 -10.02 -10.34
C ILE A 29 -16.10 -9.31 -9.61
N PRO A 30 -16.34 -8.24 -8.84
CA PRO A 30 -15.30 -7.57 -8.10
C PRO A 30 -14.70 -8.49 -7.05
N SER A 31 -13.37 -8.45 -6.92
CA SER A 31 -12.69 -9.18 -5.85
C SER A 31 -13.01 -8.57 -4.50
N MET A 32 -13.46 -9.38 -3.54
CA MET A 32 -13.70 -8.94 -2.16
C MET A 32 -12.42 -8.47 -1.45
N LEU A 33 -11.26 -8.88 -1.93
CA LEU A 33 -9.94 -8.52 -1.38
C LEU A 33 -9.31 -7.33 -2.10
N GLN A 34 -10.00 -6.74 -3.07
CA GLN A 34 -9.46 -5.67 -3.91
C GLN A 34 -9.06 -4.43 -3.11
N ILE A 35 -9.80 -4.11 -2.05
CA ILE A 35 -9.51 -2.98 -1.17
C ILE A 35 -8.13 -3.14 -0.54
N GLN A 36 -7.84 -4.32 0.00
CA GLN A 36 -6.56 -4.61 0.66
C GLN A 36 -5.42 -4.67 -0.34
N SER A 37 -5.58 -5.40 -1.44
CA SER A 37 -4.55 -5.55 -2.46
C SER A 37 -4.22 -4.23 -3.15
N ASN A 38 -5.22 -3.41 -3.48
CA ASN A 38 -5.00 -2.10 -4.08
C ASN A 38 -4.32 -1.13 -3.10
N SER A 39 -4.71 -1.15 -1.82
CA SER A 39 -4.09 -0.33 -0.78
C SER A 39 -2.60 -0.68 -0.63
N TYR A 40 -2.26 -1.95 -0.58
CA TYR A 40 -0.88 -2.40 -0.46
C TYR A 40 -0.06 -2.12 -1.73
N SER A 41 -0.63 -2.35 -2.90
CA SER A 41 0.01 -2.01 -4.19
C SER A 41 0.27 -0.50 -4.30
N SER A 42 -0.70 0.32 -3.87
CA SER A 42 -0.54 1.78 -3.82
C SER A 42 0.52 2.21 -2.81
N PHE A 43 0.61 1.53 -1.66
CA PHE A 43 1.65 1.79 -0.66
C PHE A 43 3.04 1.51 -1.20
N LEU A 44 3.24 0.37 -1.86
CA LEU A 44 4.53 0.03 -2.49
C LEU A 44 4.80 0.81 -3.78
N SER A 45 3.79 1.44 -4.38
CA SER A 45 3.89 2.22 -5.63
C SER A 45 4.59 1.47 -6.78
N GLY A 46 4.52 0.14 -6.78
CA GLY A 46 5.34 -0.71 -7.66
C GLY A 46 5.01 -0.64 -9.15
N SER A 47 3.82 -0.14 -9.52
CA SER A 47 3.33 -0.09 -10.90
C SER A 47 3.09 1.32 -11.44
N SER A 48 3.38 2.35 -10.65
CA SER A 48 3.08 3.75 -11.01
C SER A 48 4.23 4.39 -11.77
N THR A 49 3.91 5.36 -12.63
CA THR A 49 4.91 6.22 -13.26
C THR A 49 5.64 7.03 -12.19
N PHE A 50 6.87 7.47 -12.47
CA PHE A 50 7.71 8.19 -11.51
C PHE A 50 6.99 9.40 -10.88
N ALA A 51 6.23 10.14 -11.67
CA ALA A 51 5.45 11.31 -11.22
C ALA A 51 4.30 10.98 -10.25
N ASP A 52 3.73 9.77 -10.34
CA ASP A 52 2.66 9.31 -9.44
C ASP A 52 3.22 8.71 -8.15
N ARG A 53 4.43 8.13 -8.20
CA ARG A 53 5.14 7.59 -7.02
C ARG A 53 5.47 8.67 -6.01
N GLU A 54 5.81 9.88 -6.45
CA GLU A 54 6.17 10.99 -5.56
C GLU A 54 5.03 11.44 -4.64
N LYS A 55 3.78 11.16 -5.00
CA LYS A 55 2.59 11.68 -4.30
C LYS A 55 2.00 10.71 -3.29
N SER A 56 2.39 9.46 -3.28
CA SER A 56 1.72 8.43 -2.49
C SER A 56 2.66 7.38 -1.90
N GLY A 57 2.16 6.67 -0.91
CA GLY A 57 2.77 5.47 -0.35
C GLY A 57 4.11 5.69 0.33
N LEU A 58 4.98 4.69 0.19
CA LEU A 58 6.28 4.64 0.83
C LEU A 58 7.24 5.74 0.33
N PHE A 59 7.16 6.08 -0.95
CA PHE A 59 7.97 7.15 -1.53
C PHE A 59 7.70 8.51 -0.87
N LYS A 60 6.41 8.84 -0.67
CA LYS A 60 6.02 10.06 0.04
C LYS A 60 6.48 10.05 1.49
N ALA A 61 6.45 8.90 2.16
CA ALA A 61 6.94 8.77 3.53
C ALA A 61 8.44 9.09 3.62
N PHE A 62 9.26 8.58 2.70
CA PHE A 62 10.67 8.95 2.64
C PHE A 62 10.86 10.44 2.35
N ASN A 63 10.17 10.99 1.36
CA ASN A 63 10.27 12.41 1.01
C ASN A 63 9.84 13.35 2.14
N SER A 64 9.02 12.90 3.08
CA SER A 64 8.65 13.71 4.25
C SER A 64 9.77 13.84 5.29
N VAL A 65 10.70 12.90 5.30
CA VAL A 65 11.84 12.88 6.23
C VAL A 65 13.10 13.48 5.60
N PHE A 66 13.30 13.21 4.31
CA PHE A 66 14.45 13.73 3.55
C PHE A 66 14.09 15.04 2.82
N PRO A 67 15.05 15.94 2.62
CA PRO A 67 16.47 15.82 2.94
C PRO A 67 16.78 16.05 4.42
N ILE A 68 17.77 15.32 4.94
CA ILE A 68 18.33 15.54 6.27
C ILE A 68 19.58 16.39 6.14
N VAL A 69 19.56 17.54 6.79
CA VAL A 69 20.68 18.50 6.75
C VAL A 69 21.41 18.48 8.08
N SER A 70 22.74 18.47 8.03
CA SER A 70 23.58 18.56 9.24
C SER A 70 23.40 19.91 9.94
N HIS A 71 23.62 19.96 11.25
CA HIS A 71 23.52 21.20 12.03
C HIS A 71 24.36 22.35 11.46
N ALA A 72 25.51 22.04 10.89
CA ALA A 72 26.43 23.03 10.30
C ALA A 72 26.07 23.39 8.83
N GLY A 73 25.06 22.74 8.22
CA GLY A 73 24.61 23.04 6.87
C GLY A 73 25.48 22.51 5.72
N HIS A 74 26.66 21.95 6.01
CA HIS A 74 27.63 21.55 4.94
C HIS A 74 27.32 20.16 4.35
N VAL A 75 26.55 19.34 5.03
CA VAL A 75 26.23 17.97 4.59
C VAL A 75 24.73 17.79 4.49
N ARG A 76 24.30 17.28 3.35
CA ARG A 76 22.89 17.00 3.07
C ARG A 76 22.75 15.58 2.58
N LEU A 77 21.86 14.83 3.22
CA LEU A 77 21.50 13.48 2.82
C LEU A 77 20.14 13.53 2.12
N GLU A 78 20.13 13.15 0.86
CA GLU A 78 18.95 13.16 -0.01
C GLU A 78 18.52 11.73 -0.30
N PHE A 79 17.20 11.54 -0.38
CA PHE A 79 16.59 10.31 -0.86
C PHE A 79 16.39 10.42 -2.38
N ILE A 80 16.78 9.38 -3.12
CA ILE A 80 16.58 9.32 -4.57
C ILE A 80 15.43 8.37 -4.92
N ASP A 81 15.57 7.09 -4.55
CA ASP A 81 14.59 6.05 -4.87
C ASP A 81 14.73 4.88 -3.89
N TYR A 82 13.78 3.94 -3.93
CA TYR A 82 13.86 2.68 -3.21
C TYR A 82 13.54 1.51 -4.13
N SER A 83 14.08 0.36 -3.76
CA SER A 83 13.83 -0.92 -4.41
C SER A 83 13.41 -1.97 -3.39
N VAL A 84 12.42 -2.78 -3.75
CA VAL A 84 12.02 -3.96 -2.97
C VAL A 84 12.56 -5.18 -3.68
N GLY A 85 13.40 -5.94 -3.01
CA GLY A 85 14.03 -7.12 -3.55
C GLY A 85 13.06 -8.30 -3.68
N LYS A 86 13.59 -9.46 -4.06
CA LYS A 86 12.81 -10.70 -4.12
C LYS A 86 12.82 -11.38 -2.74
N PRO A 87 11.73 -12.00 -2.33
CA PRO A 87 11.70 -12.80 -1.10
C PRO A 87 12.64 -14.00 -1.21
N LEU A 88 13.31 -14.35 -0.12
CA LEU A 88 14.22 -15.49 -0.05
C LEU A 88 13.48 -16.82 -0.05
N PHE A 89 12.32 -16.88 0.58
CA PHE A 89 11.52 -18.07 0.74
C PHE A 89 10.11 -17.85 0.21
N ASN A 90 9.46 -18.92 -0.21
CA ASN A 90 8.07 -18.87 -0.61
C ASN A 90 7.13 -18.87 0.62
N VAL A 91 5.85 -18.61 0.41
CA VAL A 91 4.84 -18.50 1.47
C VAL A 91 4.75 -19.78 2.32
N GLN A 92 4.72 -20.94 1.65
CA GLN A 92 4.60 -22.24 2.35
C GLN A 92 5.83 -22.54 3.22
N GLU A 93 7.00 -22.23 2.70
CA GLU A 93 8.25 -22.43 3.44
C GLU A 93 8.35 -21.49 4.64
N CYS A 94 7.89 -20.24 4.52
CA CYS A 94 7.82 -19.31 5.63
C CYS A 94 6.87 -19.81 6.74
N GLN A 95 5.73 -20.39 6.38
CA GLN A 95 4.81 -20.99 7.34
C GLN A 95 5.42 -22.19 8.07
N LEU A 96 6.09 -23.08 7.33
CA LEU A 96 6.73 -24.27 7.90
C LEU A 96 7.90 -23.91 8.83
N ARG A 97 8.69 -22.93 8.45
CA ARG A 97 9.86 -22.49 9.24
C ARG A 97 9.53 -21.52 10.36
N GLY A 98 8.30 -21.02 10.44
CA GLY A 98 7.89 -20.02 11.44
C GLY A 98 8.51 -18.65 11.23
N ILE A 99 8.84 -18.28 9.99
CA ILE A 99 9.45 -16.98 9.64
C ILE A 99 8.46 -16.08 8.90
N THR A 100 8.80 -14.80 8.79
CA THR A 100 7.99 -13.80 8.09
C THR A 100 8.26 -13.86 6.59
N PHE A 101 7.19 -13.82 5.79
CA PHE A 101 7.29 -13.66 4.34
C PHE A 101 7.59 -12.19 4.02
N SER A 102 8.84 -11.89 3.72
CA SER A 102 9.35 -10.53 3.54
C SER A 102 10.33 -10.44 2.38
N ALA A 103 10.59 -9.22 1.94
CA ALA A 103 11.61 -8.91 0.97
C ALA A 103 12.50 -7.77 1.48
N PRO A 104 13.80 -7.75 1.11
CA PRO A 104 14.70 -6.70 1.51
C PRO A 104 14.33 -5.36 0.84
N LEU A 105 14.20 -4.34 1.67
CA LEU A 105 14.01 -2.95 1.23
C LEU A 105 15.37 -2.27 1.18
N LYS A 106 15.71 -1.76 0.02
CA LYS A 106 16.93 -0.99 -0.21
C LYS A 106 16.56 0.40 -0.68
N VAL A 107 17.30 1.37 -0.22
CA VAL A 107 17.09 2.79 -0.51
C VAL A 107 18.34 3.37 -1.13
N LEU A 108 18.18 4.03 -2.26
CA LEU A 108 19.23 4.77 -2.92
C LEU A 108 19.30 6.17 -2.31
N MET A 109 20.39 6.43 -1.64
CA MET A 109 20.67 7.70 -0.96
C MET A 109 21.81 8.43 -1.61
N LYS A 110 21.73 9.76 -1.59
CA LYS A 110 22.75 10.67 -2.09
C LYS A 110 23.22 11.57 -0.97
N LEU A 111 24.51 11.48 -0.66
CA LEU A 111 25.18 12.36 0.28
C LEU A 111 25.85 13.49 -0.48
N VAL A 112 25.45 14.72 -0.22
CA VAL A 112 26.02 15.93 -0.80
C VAL A 112 26.84 16.63 0.27
N ILE A 113 28.12 16.83 0.00
CA ILE A 113 29.07 17.54 0.88
C ILE A 113 29.41 18.87 0.22
N CYS A 114 29.01 19.95 0.85
CA CYS A 114 29.29 21.31 0.41
C CYS A 114 30.56 21.88 1.08
N ASP A 115 31.12 22.94 0.53
CA ASP A 115 32.27 23.62 1.12
C ASP A 115 31.85 24.38 2.40
N LYS A 116 32.78 24.57 3.32
CA LYS A 116 32.52 25.21 4.61
C LYS A 116 32.22 26.70 4.48
N ASP A 117 32.82 27.34 3.47
CA ASP A 117 32.72 28.77 3.24
C ASP A 117 31.61 29.14 2.25
N ASP A 118 31.17 28.18 1.44
CA ASP A 118 30.20 28.39 0.37
C ASP A 118 29.25 27.18 0.27
N GLN A 119 28.08 27.30 0.86
CA GLN A 119 27.06 26.19 0.90
C GLN A 119 26.52 25.83 -0.47
N GLU A 120 26.68 26.68 -1.47
CA GLU A 120 26.24 26.39 -2.85
C GLU A 120 27.29 25.59 -3.63
N LYS A 121 28.56 25.59 -3.16
CA LYS A 121 29.63 24.89 -3.86
C LYS A 121 29.74 23.45 -3.37
N VAL A 122 29.25 22.53 -4.20
CA VAL A 122 29.35 21.10 -3.94
C VAL A 122 30.81 20.64 -4.09
N ARG A 123 31.33 20.06 -3.04
CA ARG A 123 32.70 19.50 -2.99
C ARG A 123 32.73 18.05 -3.42
N GLU A 124 31.77 17.25 -2.94
CA GLU A 124 31.72 15.81 -3.20
C GLU A 124 30.28 15.32 -3.18
N ILE A 125 29.96 14.37 -4.06
CA ILE A 125 28.66 13.66 -4.08
C ILE A 125 28.98 12.18 -3.99
N LYS A 126 28.32 11.50 -3.04
CA LYS A 126 28.37 10.04 -2.91
C LYS A 126 26.96 9.48 -3.00
N GLU A 127 26.77 8.49 -3.87
CA GLU A 127 25.53 7.75 -4.01
C GLU A 127 25.75 6.30 -3.57
N GLN A 128 24.85 5.78 -2.75
CA GLN A 128 24.94 4.43 -2.24
C GLN A 128 23.56 3.85 -2.02
N GLU A 129 23.41 2.57 -2.37
CA GLU A 129 22.24 1.76 -2.02
C GLU A 129 22.42 1.23 -0.59
N VAL A 130 21.50 1.55 0.29
CA VAL A 130 21.53 1.20 1.72
C VAL A 130 20.38 0.23 2.01
N PHE A 131 20.69 -0.87 2.68
CA PHE A 131 19.68 -1.80 3.19
C PHE A 131 19.00 -1.18 4.42
N MET A 132 17.68 -1.04 4.36
CA MET A 132 16.87 -0.44 5.43
C MET A 132 16.17 -1.47 6.31
N GLY A 133 16.13 -2.73 5.89
CA GLY A 133 15.44 -3.81 6.58
C GLY A 133 14.55 -4.60 5.64
N ASP A 134 13.80 -5.54 6.21
CA ASP A 134 12.86 -6.37 5.45
C ASP A 134 11.44 -5.84 5.59
N ILE A 135 10.73 -5.75 4.46
CA ILE A 135 9.34 -5.36 4.43
C ILE A 135 8.46 -6.61 4.21
N PRO A 136 7.44 -6.85 5.06
CA PRO A 136 6.52 -7.95 4.87
C PRO A 136 5.77 -7.83 3.54
N LEU A 137 5.66 -8.92 2.80
CA LEU A 137 4.93 -8.95 1.53
C LEU A 137 3.52 -9.52 1.72
N MET A 138 2.58 -8.95 0.98
CA MET A 138 1.21 -9.47 0.89
C MET A 138 1.17 -10.68 -0.04
N THR A 139 0.46 -11.72 0.37
CA THR A 139 0.19 -12.89 -0.46
C THR A 139 -0.91 -12.59 -1.48
N GLU A 140 -1.08 -13.47 -2.47
CA GLU A 140 -2.17 -13.38 -3.45
C GLU A 140 -3.58 -13.38 -2.81
N LYS A 141 -3.68 -13.96 -1.61
CA LYS A 141 -4.93 -14.01 -0.82
C LYS A 141 -5.19 -12.73 -0.02
N GLY A 142 -4.34 -11.71 -0.13
CA GLY A 142 -4.47 -10.47 0.63
C GLY A 142 -4.08 -10.59 2.12
N SER A 143 -3.35 -11.64 2.49
CA SER A 143 -2.86 -11.89 3.84
C SER A 143 -1.36 -11.63 3.95
N PHE A 144 -0.85 -11.57 5.18
CA PHE A 144 0.57 -11.51 5.50
C PHE A 144 0.95 -12.73 6.31
N VAL A 145 2.14 -13.28 6.08
CA VAL A 145 2.70 -14.34 6.92
C VAL A 145 3.74 -13.72 7.84
N ILE A 146 3.40 -13.64 9.13
CA ILE A 146 4.26 -13.08 10.17
C ILE A 146 4.60 -14.17 11.16
N ASN A 147 5.90 -14.49 11.30
CA ASN A 147 6.38 -15.56 12.16
C ASN A 147 5.66 -16.90 11.91
N GLY A 148 5.44 -17.23 10.63
CA GLY A 148 4.74 -18.45 10.21
C GLY A 148 3.22 -18.42 10.35
N THR A 149 2.65 -17.37 10.97
CA THR A 149 1.20 -17.23 11.16
C THR A 149 0.61 -16.33 10.09
N GLU A 150 -0.45 -16.77 9.44
CA GLU A 150 -1.17 -15.97 8.45
C GLU A 150 -2.05 -14.94 9.16
N ARG A 151 -1.90 -13.67 8.80
CA ARG A 151 -2.60 -12.52 9.38
C ARG A 151 -3.19 -11.66 8.28
N VAL A 152 -4.31 -11.01 8.59
CA VAL A 152 -5.02 -10.11 7.68
C VAL A 152 -5.19 -8.76 8.36
N VAL A 153 -5.00 -7.68 7.61
CA VAL A 153 -5.31 -6.33 8.07
C VAL A 153 -6.80 -6.10 7.90
N VAL A 154 -7.50 -5.84 9.00
CA VAL A 154 -8.93 -5.60 9.03
C VAL A 154 -9.20 -4.11 9.15
N SER A 155 -10.08 -3.58 8.28
CA SER A 155 -10.52 -2.19 8.37
C SER A 155 -11.29 -1.96 9.67
N GLN A 156 -10.90 -0.93 10.42
CA GLN A 156 -11.54 -0.56 11.67
C GLN A 156 -12.20 0.81 11.53
N LEU A 157 -13.48 0.89 11.87
CA LEU A 157 -14.20 2.14 11.97
C LEU A 157 -14.06 2.69 13.39
N HIS A 158 -13.50 3.88 13.52
CA HIS A 158 -13.39 4.56 14.80
C HIS A 158 -13.67 6.06 14.65
N ARG A 159 -13.97 6.71 15.75
CA ARG A 159 -14.12 8.16 15.78
C ARG A 159 -12.77 8.81 15.44
N SER A 160 -12.77 9.82 14.56
CA SER A 160 -11.52 10.52 14.22
C SER A 160 -10.95 11.22 15.45
N PRO A 161 -9.61 11.29 15.59
CA PRO A 161 -8.97 12.09 16.62
C PRO A 161 -9.43 13.55 16.54
N GLY A 162 -9.74 14.13 17.69
CA GLY A 162 -10.21 15.52 17.75
C GLY A 162 -10.92 15.82 19.06
N VAL A 163 -11.39 17.05 19.20
CA VAL A 163 -12.21 17.49 20.32
C VAL A 163 -13.66 17.51 19.87
N PHE A 164 -14.52 16.86 20.63
CA PHE A 164 -15.96 16.82 20.38
C PHE A 164 -16.66 17.55 21.52
N PHE A 165 -17.50 18.49 21.14
CA PHE A 165 -18.32 19.24 22.09
C PHE A 165 -19.73 18.67 22.04
N ASP A 166 -20.30 18.36 23.21
CA ASP A 166 -21.68 17.92 23.36
C ASP A 166 -22.33 18.70 24.47
N HIS A 167 -23.64 18.88 24.42
CA HIS A 167 -24.41 19.60 25.39
C HIS A 167 -25.52 18.71 25.93
N ASP A 168 -25.43 18.39 27.20
CA ASP A 168 -26.49 17.68 27.90
C ASP A 168 -27.51 18.69 28.45
N LYS A 169 -28.76 18.59 27.94
CA LYS A 169 -29.88 19.40 28.40
C LYS A 169 -30.55 18.86 29.66
N GLY A 170 -29.88 18.01 30.44
CA GLY A 170 -30.37 17.48 31.71
C GLY A 170 -30.67 18.57 32.71
N LYS A 171 -31.74 18.42 33.48
CA LYS A 171 -32.18 19.41 34.51
C LYS A 171 -31.19 19.59 35.67
N THR A 172 -30.15 18.76 35.77
CA THR A 172 -29.24 18.70 36.92
C THR A 172 -27.82 19.13 36.64
N HIS A 173 -27.43 19.33 35.39
CA HIS A 173 -26.10 19.80 35.01
C HIS A 173 -26.21 20.96 34.03
N SER A 174 -25.92 22.16 34.51
CA SER A 174 -25.59 23.31 33.67
C SER A 174 -24.07 23.36 33.54
N SER A 175 -23.55 23.02 32.38
CA SER A 175 -22.15 23.30 32.01
C SER A 175 -22.11 24.37 30.95
#